data_aef9526e7de988cab37ba18a9ba975a4
#
_entry.id   aef9526e7de988cab37ba18a9ba975a4
#
_cell.length_a   1.000
_cell.length_b   1.000
_cell.length_c   1.000
_cell.angle_alpha   90.00
_cell.angle_beta   90.00
_cell.angle_gamma   90.00
#
_symmetry.space_group_name_H-M   'P 1'
#
loop_
_entity.id
_entity.type
_entity.pdbx_description
1 polymer ?
#
loop_
_entity_poly.entity_id
_entity_poly.type
_entity_poly.pdbx_seq_one_letter_code
_entity_poly.pdbx_strand_id
1 'polypeptide(L)'
;MLKNFVTGKIIQERQFNKKAGKYYSSLVFVTITHPEFSRFRKLFYKRKKKVITNLILNRLTSFGLAIWIMDDGYYNKEHKFMDLYTMSFTYKEHLIIQNWFKKKYEFFPKINYHKQSDKYYLRFNFLDTQKLVNIIKPYIIQSMGRKIGLRA
;
A
#
# COMPACT_ATOMS: atom_id res chain seq x y z
N MET A 1 -3.99 -17.43 -4.40
CA MET A 1 -4.35 -16.68 -5.60
C MET A 1 -3.21 -16.60 -6.63
N LEU A 2 -1.97 -16.30 -6.27
CA LEU A 2 -0.82 -16.31 -7.21
C LEU A 2 -0.19 -17.69 -7.44
N LYS A 3 -0.57 -18.71 -6.67
CA LYS A 3 0.07 -20.04 -6.69
C LYS A 3 0.15 -20.68 -8.08
N ASN A 4 -0.89 -20.50 -8.91
CA ASN A 4 -0.92 -21.05 -10.26
C ASN A 4 -0.05 -20.28 -11.27
N PHE A 5 0.49 -19.12 -10.89
CA PHE A 5 1.36 -18.30 -11.73
C PHE A 5 2.82 -18.33 -11.28
N VAL A 6 3.13 -18.99 -10.15
CA VAL A 6 4.50 -19.08 -9.63
C VAL A 6 5.19 -20.30 -10.25
N THR A 7 6.36 -20.08 -10.82
CA THR A 7 7.23 -21.13 -11.35
C THR A 7 8.40 -21.35 -10.40
N GLY A 8 8.68 -22.61 -10.12
CA GLY A 8 9.81 -23.00 -9.29
C GLY A 8 9.57 -22.83 -7.78
N LYS A 9 10.64 -22.91 -7.02
CA LYS A 9 10.61 -22.79 -5.55
C LYS A 9 10.66 -21.33 -5.12
N ILE A 10 10.04 -21.02 -3.99
CA ILE A 10 10.25 -19.74 -3.31
C ILE A 10 11.66 -19.79 -2.70
N ILE A 11 12.49 -18.82 -3.04
CA ILE A 11 13.88 -18.72 -2.61
C ILE A 11 13.99 -17.64 -1.54
N GLN A 12 14.69 -17.94 -0.46
CA GLN A 12 15.06 -16.94 0.52
C GLN A 12 16.40 -16.32 0.10
N GLU A 13 16.37 -15.03 -0.23
CA GLU A 13 17.57 -14.24 -0.50
C GLU A 13 17.95 -13.42 0.71
N ARG A 14 19.25 -13.24 0.92
CA ARG A 14 19.82 -12.42 1.98
C ARG A 14 20.73 -11.37 1.37
N GLN A 15 20.36 -10.09 1.53
CA GLN A 15 21.10 -8.96 0.97
C GLN A 15 21.63 -8.05 2.07
N PHE A 16 22.87 -7.63 1.95
CA PHE A 16 23.47 -6.67 2.86
C PHE A 16 23.15 -5.23 2.42
N ASN A 17 22.51 -4.48 3.29
CA ASN A 17 22.25 -3.06 3.06
C ASN A 17 23.41 -2.23 3.64
N LYS A 18 24.28 -1.70 2.79
CA LYS A 18 25.44 -0.92 3.18
C LYS A 18 25.09 0.33 3.99
N LYS A 19 23.94 1.00 3.70
CA LYS A 19 23.52 2.21 4.43
C LYS A 19 23.03 1.91 5.85
N ALA A 20 22.41 0.76 6.04
CA ALA A 20 21.85 0.35 7.33
C ALA A 20 22.82 -0.55 8.13
N GLY A 21 23.94 -1.00 7.54
CA GLY A 21 24.87 -1.93 8.16
C GLY A 21 24.28 -3.29 8.53
N LYS A 22 23.18 -3.71 7.87
CA LYS A 22 22.40 -4.88 8.27
C LYS A 22 22.07 -5.77 7.06
N TYR A 23 21.91 -7.07 7.35
CA TYR A 23 21.34 -8.02 6.40
C TYR A 23 19.81 -7.99 6.46
N TYR A 24 19.18 -7.99 5.30
CA TYR A 24 17.73 -8.18 5.14
C TYR A 24 17.49 -9.49 4.39
N SER A 25 16.48 -10.23 4.84
CA SER A 25 16.02 -11.44 4.15
C SER A 25 14.74 -11.12 3.39
N SER A 26 14.65 -11.58 2.15
CA SER A 26 13.45 -11.49 1.32
C SER A 26 13.10 -12.86 0.77
N LEU A 27 11.80 -13.09 0.56
CA LEU A 27 11.32 -14.25 -0.18
C LEU A 27 11.10 -13.84 -1.62
N VAL A 28 11.76 -14.53 -2.54
CA VAL A 28 11.71 -14.26 -3.98
C VAL A 28 11.05 -15.42 -4.69
N PHE A 29 10.15 -15.12 -5.59
CA PHE A 29 9.56 -16.09 -6.51
C PHE A 29 9.41 -15.48 -7.90
N VAL A 30 9.40 -16.32 -8.91
CA VAL A 30 9.24 -15.91 -10.31
C VAL A 30 7.86 -16.35 -10.78
N THR A 31 7.17 -15.49 -11.50
CA THR A 31 5.89 -15.82 -12.14
C THR A 31 6.10 -16.14 -13.62
N ILE A 32 5.21 -16.96 -14.17
CA ILE A 32 5.12 -17.14 -15.62
C ILE A 32 4.73 -15.81 -16.28
N THR A 33 5.08 -15.64 -17.54
CA THR A 33 4.52 -14.59 -18.38
C THR A 33 3.07 -14.92 -18.70
N HIS A 34 2.13 -14.04 -18.36
CA HIS A 34 0.70 -14.26 -18.58
C HIS A 34 0.02 -12.98 -19.06
N PRO A 35 -0.93 -13.05 -20.01
CA PRO A 35 -1.64 -11.87 -20.55
C PRO A 35 -2.30 -11.00 -19.49
N GLU A 36 -2.79 -11.58 -18.38
CA GLU A 36 -3.39 -10.84 -17.27
C GLU A 36 -2.40 -9.86 -16.62
N PHE A 37 -1.12 -10.23 -16.48
CA PHE A 37 -0.11 -9.30 -15.96
C PHE A 37 0.10 -8.11 -16.91
N SER A 38 0.02 -8.33 -18.21
CA SER A 38 0.06 -7.25 -19.20
C SER A 38 -1.16 -6.33 -19.10
N ARG A 39 -2.36 -6.87 -18.82
CA ARG A 39 -3.57 -6.08 -18.55
C ARG A 39 -3.42 -5.23 -17.30
N PHE A 40 -2.93 -5.83 -16.18
CA PHE A 40 -2.64 -5.08 -14.96
C PHE A 40 -1.59 -4.00 -15.20
N ARG A 41 -0.52 -4.30 -15.94
CA ARG A 41 0.48 -3.30 -16.28
C ARG A 41 -0.11 -2.12 -17.02
N LYS A 42 -0.96 -2.33 -18.02
CA LYS A 42 -1.66 -1.26 -18.77
C LYS A 42 -2.57 -0.42 -17.87
N LEU A 43 -3.20 -1.04 -16.86
CA LEU A 43 -4.07 -0.37 -15.92
C LEU A 43 -3.30 0.52 -14.94
N PHE A 44 -2.19 0.00 -14.36
CA PHE A 44 -1.44 0.65 -13.30
C PHE A 44 -0.26 1.51 -13.78
N TYR A 45 0.11 1.43 -15.06
CA TYR A 45 1.25 2.16 -15.59
C TYR A 45 0.89 2.91 -16.88
N LYS A 46 1.26 4.19 -16.92
CA LYS A 46 1.30 4.99 -18.14
C LYS A 46 2.77 5.16 -18.55
N ARG A 47 3.18 4.52 -19.67
CA ARG A 47 4.59 4.34 -20.04
C ARG A 47 5.33 3.58 -18.90
N LYS A 48 6.33 4.23 -18.26
CA LYS A 48 7.11 3.67 -17.15
C LYS A 48 6.68 4.18 -15.76
N LYS A 49 5.70 5.10 -15.68
CA LYS A 49 5.24 5.70 -14.41
C LYS A 49 4.00 4.98 -13.90
N LYS A 50 4.00 4.63 -12.61
CA LYS A 50 2.81 4.14 -11.92
C LYS A 50 1.77 5.27 -11.86
N VAL A 51 0.51 4.94 -12.09
CA VAL A 51 -0.60 5.90 -12.06
C VAL A 51 -1.75 5.37 -11.21
N ILE A 52 -2.52 6.28 -10.63
CA ILE A 52 -3.76 5.96 -9.93
C ILE A 52 -4.92 6.70 -10.62
N THR A 53 -6.03 5.99 -10.81
CA THR A 53 -7.23 6.53 -11.47
C THR A 53 -8.48 6.12 -10.69
N ASN A 54 -9.58 6.81 -10.92
CA ASN A 54 -10.88 6.41 -10.35
C ASN A 54 -11.28 4.99 -10.76
N LEU A 55 -10.92 4.55 -11.97
CA LEU A 55 -11.18 3.18 -12.44
C LEU A 55 -10.48 2.14 -11.56
N ILE A 56 -9.22 2.39 -11.16
CA ILE A 56 -8.47 1.51 -10.25
C ILE A 56 -9.11 1.53 -8.87
N LEU A 57 -9.34 2.72 -8.33
CA LEU A 57 -9.84 2.91 -6.97
C LEU A 57 -11.26 2.33 -6.79
N ASN A 58 -12.14 2.48 -7.77
CA ASN A 58 -13.50 1.95 -7.71
C ASN A 58 -13.56 0.41 -7.72
N ARG A 59 -12.50 -0.26 -8.20
CA ARG A 59 -12.35 -1.72 -8.14
C ARG A 59 -11.68 -2.19 -6.84
N LEU A 60 -11.17 -1.27 -6.03
CA LEU A 60 -10.50 -1.62 -4.79
C LEU A 60 -11.53 -2.07 -3.74
N THR A 61 -11.41 -3.32 -3.33
CA THR A 61 -12.19 -3.91 -2.24
C THR A 61 -11.54 -3.62 -0.88
N SER A 62 -12.24 -3.92 0.23
CA SER A 62 -11.66 -3.83 1.58
C SER A 62 -10.44 -4.74 1.73
N PHE A 63 -10.43 -5.91 1.09
CA PHE A 63 -9.25 -6.79 1.02
C PHE A 63 -8.08 -6.12 0.30
N GLY A 64 -8.33 -5.53 -0.89
CA GLY A 64 -7.28 -4.81 -1.61
C GLY A 64 -6.77 -3.58 -0.85
N LEU A 65 -7.65 -2.88 -0.12
CA LEU A 65 -7.26 -1.77 0.76
C LEU A 65 -6.40 -2.26 1.92
N ALA A 66 -6.72 -3.41 2.52
CA ALA A 66 -5.88 -4.03 3.56
C ALA A 66 -4.48 -4.36 3.04
N ILE A 67 -4.36 -4.92 1.83
CA ILE A 67 -3.05 -5.18 1.19
C ILE A 67 -2.29 -3.86 1.01
N TRP A 68 -2.93 -2.82 0.52
CA TRP A 68 -2.29 -1.52 0.34
C TRP A 68 -1.79 -0.93 1.66
N ILE A 69 -2.58 -1.02 2.74
CA ILE A 69 -2.16 -0.58 4.08
C ILE A 69 -1.02 -1.46 4.63
N MET A 70 -1.04 -2.77 4.41
CA MET A 70 0.07 -3.63 4.84
C MET A 70 1.38 -3.28 4.14
N ASP A 71 1.33 -2.87 2.87
CA ASP A 71 2.51 -2.45 2.10
C ASP A 71 2.96 -1.03 2.51
N ASP A 72 2.14 -0.04 2.23
CA ASP A 72 2.49 1.40 2.30
C ASP A 72 2.01 2.11 3.59
N GLY A 73 1.24 1.44 4.46
CA GLY A 73 0.69 2.04 5.67
C GLY A 73 1.71 2.14 6.81
N TYR A 74 1.58 3.20 7.62
CA TYR A 74 2.28 3.39 8.88
C TYR A 74 1.29 3.84 9.96
N TYR A 75 1.18 3.06 11.03
CA TYR A 75 0.36 3.39 12.20
C TYR A 75 1.22 4.03 13.29
N ASN A 76 0.92 5.26 13.67
CA ASN A 76 1.54 5.92 14.82
C ASN A 76 0.80 5.50 16.10
N LYS A 77 1.49 4.78 16.99
CA LYS A 77 0.91 4.24 18.22
C LYS A 77 0.61 5.31 19.26
N GLU A 78 1.43 6.35 19.31
CA GLU A 78 1.32 7.44 20.29
C GLU A 78 0.14 8.34 19.96
N HIS A 79 0.07 8.82 18.74
CA HIS A 79 -0.96 9.77 18.29
C HIS A 79 -2.15 9.10 17.59
N LYS A 80 -2.12 7.77 17.42
CA LYS A 80 -3.20 6.94 16.87
C LYS A 80 -3.72 7.42 15.50
N PHE A 81 -2.82 7.94 14.65
CA PHE A 81 -3.11 8.26 13.27
C PHE A 81 -2.46 7.25 12.31
N MET A 82 -2.92 7.24 11.08
CA MET A 82 -2.33 6.39 10.03
C MET A 82 -1.84 7.25 8.87
N ASP A 83 -0.60 7.03 8.45
CA ASP A 83 -0.07 7.53 7.20
C ASP A 83 -0.12 6.44 6.13
N LEU A 84 -0.49 6.82 4.91
CA LEU A 84 -0.40 5.99 3.73
C LEU A 84 0.63 6.61 2.79
N TYR A 85 1.81 5.98 2.67
CA TYR A 85 2.94 6.49 1.91
C TYR A 85 2.80 6.23 0.41
N THR A 86 1.99 7.05 -0.22
CA THR A 86 1.69 7.00 -1.66
C THR A 86 2.66 7.84 -2.49
N MET A 87 3.94 7.86 -2.11
CA MET A 87 4.96 8.79 -2.60
C MET A 87 5.29 8.68 -4.09
N SER A 88 4.84 7.63 -4.77
CA SER A 88 5.02 7.46 -6.22
C SER A 88 4.02 8.26 -7.07
N PHE A 89 2.97 8.80 -6.45
CA PHE A 89 1.91 9.54 -7.13
C PHE A 89 2.10 11.04 -7.06
N THR A 90 1.58 11.75 -8.06
CA THR A 90 1.57 13.21 -8.12
C THR A 90 0.55 13.81 -7.17
N TYR A 91 0.65 15.11 -6.88
CA TYR A 91 -0.35 15.83 -6.08
C TYR A 91 -1.78 15.69 -6.65
N LYS A 92 -1.91 15.78 -7.99
CA LYS A 92 -3.22 15.60 -8.66
C LYS A 92 -3.80 14.20 -8.42
N GLU A 93 -2.96 13.18 -8.40
CA GLU A 93 -3.38 11.82 -8.09
C GLU A 93 -3.74 11.63 -6.61
N HIS A 94 -3.06 12.35 -5.70
CA HIS A 94 -3.47 12.40 -4.29
C HIS A 94 -4.86 13.00 -4.10
N LEU A 95 -5.23 14.03 -4.87
CA LEU A 95 -6.60 14.58 -4.86
C LEU A 95 -7.62 13.53 -5.33
N ILE A 96 -7.27 12.70 -6.31
CA ILE A 96 -8.15 11.60 -6.76
C ILE A 96 -8.35 10.57 -5.63
N ILE A 97 -7.26 10.18 -4.95
CA ILE A 97 -7.32 9.22 -3.84
C ILE A 97 -8.13 9.81 -2.67
N GLN A 98 -7.86 11.06 -2.28
CA GLN A 98 -8.58 11.75 -1.22
C GLN A 98 -10.09 11.82 -1.49
N ASN A 99 -10.47 12.23 -2.71
CA ASN A 99 -11.88 12.28 -3.12
C ASN A 99 -12.55 10.90 -3.13
N TRP A 100 -11.82 9.86 -3.51
CA TRP A 100 -12.32 8.50 -3.47
C TRP A 100 -12.57 8.04 -2.02
N PHE A 101 -11.66 8.30 -1.08
CA PHE A 101 -11.88 8.01 0.33
C PHE A 101 -13.08 8.75 0.89
N LYS A 102 -13.22 10.05 0.53
CA LYS A 102 -14.37 10.86 0.92
C LYS A 102 -15.69 10.25 0.43
N LYS A 103 -15.78 9.91 -0.84
CA LYS A 103 -17.01 9.38 -1.45
C LYS A 103 -17.39 8.00 -0.96
N LYS A 104 -16.40 7.12 -0.75
CA LYS A 104 -16.66 5.71 -0.44
C LYS A 104 -16.80 5.41 1.05
N TYR A 105 -16.07 6.13 1.88
CA TYR A 105 -15.94 5.84 3.31
C TYR A 105 -16.22 7.05 4.22
N GLU A 106 -16.46 8.22 3.64
CA GLU A 106 -16.58 9.49 4.37
C GLU A 106 -15.32 9.83 5.19
N PHE A 107 -14.14 9.42 4.70
CA PHE A 107 -12.85 9.76 5.28
C PHE A 107 -12.27 11.01 4.62
N PHE A 108 -11.57 11.81 5.42
CA PHE A 108 -10.97 13.07 4.98
C PHE A 108 -9.45 13.07 5.22
N PRO A 109 -8.69 12.14 4.61
CA PRO A 109 -7.26 12.11 4.82
C PRO A 109 -6.62 13.40 4.31
N LYS A 110 -5.69 13.96 5.10
CA LYS A 110 -4.93 15.16 4.73
C LYS A 110 -3.80 14.77 3.78
N ILE A 111 -3.63 15.54 2.70
CA ILE A 111 -2.45 15.41 1.83
C ILE A 111 -1.30 16.18 2.48
N ASN A 112 -0.27 15.47 2.89
CA ASN A 112 0.94 16.03 3.49
C ASN A 112 2.11 15.95 2.51
N TYR A 113 3.04 16.89 2.67
CA TYR A 113 4.27 16.96 1.88
C TYR A 113 5.47 16.50 2.72
N HIS A 114 6.25 15.57 2.18
CA HIS A 114 7.46 15.06 2.80
C HIS A 114 8.69 15.76 2.20
N LYS A 115 9.21 16.77 2.89
CA LYS A 115 10.27 17.67 2.41
C LYS A 115 11.53 16.95 1.92
N GLN A 116 12.01 15.94 2.67
CA GLN A 116 13.27 15.24 2.35
C GLN A 116 13.22 14.45 1.03
N SER A 117 12.05 13.96 0.63
CA SER A 117 11.90 13.17 -0.59
C SER A 117 11.20 13.94 -1.72
N ASP A 118 10.75 15.18 -1.45
CA ASP A 118 9.93 15.98 -2.40
C ASP A 118 8.69 15.22 -2.88
N LYS A 119 7.94 14.63 -1.95
CA LYS A 119 6.82 13.72 -2.22
C LYS A 119 5.62 14.01 -1.34
N TYR A 120 4.46 13.56 -1.79
CA TYR A 120 3.20 13.64 -1.04
C TYR A 120 2.82 12.29 -0.46
N TYR A 121 2.04 12.31 0.63
CA TYR A 121 1.43 11.14 1.25
C TYR A 121 0.10 11.53 1.90
N LEU A 122 -0.70 10.56 2.29
CA LEU A 122 -1.98 10.79 2.96
C LEU A 122 -1.86 10.48 4.44
N ARG A 123 -2.47 11.35 5.28
CA ARG A 123 -2.62 11.15 6.72
C ARG A 123 -4.10 11.10 7.10
N PHE A 124 -4.49 10.01 7.69
CA PHE A 124 -5.80 9.84 8.32
C PHE A 124 -5.73 10.33 9.76
N ASN A 125 -6.70 11.15 10.17
CA ASN A 125 -6.86 11.55 11.56
C ASN A 125 -7.23 10.34 12.45
N PHE A 126 -7.33 10.56 13.75
CA PHE A 126 -7.67 9.50 14.71
C PHE A 126 -8.99 8.76 14.37
N LEU A 127 -10.08 9.50 14.13
CA LEU A 127 -11.40 8.92 13.86
C LEU A 127 -11.41 8.12 12.55
N ASP A 128 -10.87 8.70 11.48
CA ASP A 128 -10.79 8.03 10.19
C ASP A 128 -9.88 6.79 10.26
N THR A 129 -8.80 6.86 11.05
CA THR A 129 -7.90 5.71 11.28
C THR A 129 -8.63 4.57 11.98
N GLN A 130 -9.44 4.85 13.02
CA GLN A 130 -10.21 3.81 13.70
C GLN A 130 -11.23 3.13 12.77
N LYS A 131 -11.97 3.92 12.00
CA LYS A 131 -12.92 3.41 11.01
C LYS A 131 -12.20 2.57 9.95
N LEU A 132 -11.08 3.06 9.42
CA LEU A 132 -10.26 2.36 8.43
C LEU A 132 -9.75 1.02 8.99
N VAL A 133 -9.22 1.02 10.21
CA VAL A 133 -8.76 -0.20 10.89
C VAL A 133 -9.89 -1.22 11.02
N ASN A 134 -11.10 -0.80 11.43
CA ASN A 134 -12.25 -1.71 11.54
C ASN A 134 -12.61 -2.37 10.20
N ILE A 135 -12.52 -1.62 9.10
CA ILE A 135 -12.81 -2.13 7.75
C ILE A 135 -11.78 -3.16 7.30
N ILE A 136 -10.49 -2.92 7.57
CA ILE A 136 -9.41 -3.75 7.02
C ILE A 136 -8.93 -4.86 7.97
N LYS A 137 -9.20 -4.76 9.27
CA LYS A 137 -8.76 -5.71 10.31
C LYS A 137 -9.01 -7.19 9.97
N PRO A 138 -10.17 -7.58 9.40
CA PRO A 138 -10.42 -8.99 9.05
C PRO A 138 -9.46 -9.57 7.99
N TYR A 139 -8.76 -8.71 7.26
CA TYR A 139 -7.88 -9.08 6.15
C TYR A 139 -6.39 -8.91 6.47
N ILE A 140 -6.05 -8.39 7.66
CA ILE A 140 -4.67 -8.18 8.07
C ILE A 140 -4.08 -9.51 8.56
N ILE A 141 -2.95 -9.91 7.96
CA ILE A 141 -2.23 -11.09 8.41
C ILE A 141 -1.53 -10.81 9.75
N GLN A 142 -1.43 -11.81 10.61
CA GLN A 142 -0.90 -11.66 11.97
C GLN A 142 0.46 -10.97 12.02
N SER A 143 1.39 -11.36 11.15
CA SER A 143 2.75 -10.75 11.06
C SER A 143 2.74 -9.25 10.70
N MET A 144 1.64 -8.73 10.15
CA MET A 144 1.45 -7.32 9.78
C MET A 144 0.53 -6.55 10.75
N GLY A 145 0.10 -7.15 11.85
CA GLY A 145 -0.76 -6.51 12.85
C GLY A 145 -0.23 -5.15 13.33
N ARG A 146 1.10 -4.99 13.40
CA ARG A 146 1.75 -3.70 13.72
C ARG A 146 1.33 -2.53 12.83
N LYS A 147 0.92 -2.81 11.58
CA LYS A 147 0.47 -1.80 10.60
C LYS A 147 -0.88 -1.16 10.94
N ILE A 148 -1.62 -1.78 11.86
CA ILE A 148 -2.90 -1.27 12.37
C ILE A 148 -2.91 -1.14 13.90
N GLY A 149 -1.73 -1.11 14.52
CA GLY A 149 -1.60 -0.91 15.96
C GLY A 149 -1.81 -2.14 16.83
N LEU A 150 -2.01 -3.32 16.27
CA LEU A 150 -2.05 -4.55 17.04
C LEU A 150 -0.64 -4.92 17.51
N ARG A 151 -0.56 -5.50 18.72
CA ARG A 151 0.68 -6.11 19.21
C ARG A 151 0.94 -7.39 18.41
N ALA A 152 2.20 -7.62 18.06
CA ALA A 152 2.64 -8.91 17.52
C ALA A 152 2.53 -9.97 18.61
#